data_f2e7f94f9c55d671b63928941390f531
#
_entry.id   f2e7f94f9c55d671b63928941390f531
#
_cell.length_a   1.000
_cell.length_b   1.000
_cell.length_c   1.000
_cell.angle_alpha   90.00
_cell.angle_beta   90.00
_cell.angle_gamma   90.00
#
_symmetry.space_group_name_H-M   'P 1'
#
loop_
_entity.id
_entity.type
_entity.pdbx_description
1 polymer ?
#
loop_
_entity_poly.entity_id
_entity_poly.type
_entity_poly.pdbx_seq_one_letter_code
_entity_poly.pdbx_strand_id
1 'polypeptide(L)'
;GGYDFLIDGNKVDVKTMGRTVAMKNYYVHNFIGWQKDFEVDYYLFCSFNKRRRIMTICGWISKNDFFKKATLYKQGTRRYRENGTHFETKADLYEIKQRDLNKIDSFENLSSFLPE
;
A
#
# COMPACT_ATOMS: atom_id res chain seq x y z
N GLY A 1 -14.73 -2.84 -11.25
CA GLY A 1 -14.20 -1.90 -10.33
C GLY A 1 -12.84 -2.27 -9.79
N GLY A 2 -12.49 -1.64 -8.70
CA GLY A 2 -11.27 -1.94 -7.97
C GLY A 2 -10.17 -0.93 -8.11
N TYR A 3 -10.33 0.12 -8.90
CA TYR A 3 -9.37 1.22 -8.93
C TYR A 3 -10.05 2.54 -8.58
N ASP A 4 -9.23 3.50 -8.10
CA ASP A 4 -9.75 4.80 -7.63
C ASP A 4 -9.64 5.89 -8.70
N PHE A 5 -8.60 5.87 -9.53
CA PHE A 5 -8.44 6.86 -10.59
C PHE A 5 -7.50 6.36 -11.69
N LEU A 6 -7.45 7.12 -12.79
CA LEU A 6 -6.57 6.85 -13.93
C LEU A 6 -5.46 7.89 -13.99
N ILE A 7 -4.23 7.44 -14.28
CA ILE A 7 -3.12 8.31 -14.64
C ILE A 7 -2.60 7.81 -15.98
N ASP A 8 -2.72 8.65 -17.02
CA ASP A 8 -2.29 8.32 -18.39
C ASP A 8 -2.80 6.96 -18.84
N GLY A 9 -4.09 6.66 -18.54
CA GLY A 9 -4.73 5.40 -18.89
C GLY A 9 -4.42 4.23 -17.96
N ASN A 10 -3.55 4.39 -16.99
CA ASN A 10 -3.24 3.35 -16.03
C ASN A 10 -4.15 3.43 -14.80
N LYS A 11 -4.62 2.27 -14.35
CA LYS A 11 -5.51 2.14 -13.21
C LYS A 11 -4.72 2.16 -11.92
N VAL A 12 -5.01 3.14 -11.04
CA VAL A 12 -4.33 3.32 -9.77
C VAL A 12 -5.32 3.11 -8.63
N ASP A 13 -4.93 2.26 -7.67
CA ASP A 13 -5.70 1.99 -6.46
C ASP A 13 -4.97 2.58 -5.26
N VAL A 14 -5.69 3.37 -4.45
CA VAL A 14 -5.15 4.02 -3.26
C VAL A 14 -5.46 3.19 -2.04
N LYS A 15 -4.43 2.86 -1.27
CA LYS A 15 -4.55 2.12 0.00
C LYS A 15 -4.09 3.02 1.14
N THR A 16 -4.95 3.21 2.14
CA THR A 16 -4.67 4.09 3.27
C THR A 16 -4.70 3.32 4.58
N MET A 17 -3.69 3.55 5.42
CA MET A 17 -3.68 3.07 6.81
C MET A 17 -3.75 4.24 7.76
N GLY A 18 -4.61 4.12 8.80
CA GLY A 18 -4.64 5.08 9.89
C GLY A 18 -3.50 4.82 10.87
N ARG A 19 -2.84 5.90 11.31
CA ARG A 19 -1.76 5.85 12.30
C ARG A 19 -1.87 7.01 13.25
N THR A 20 -1.19 6.90 14.39
CA THR A 20 -1.05 7.99 15.35
C THR A 20 0.39 8.49 15.46
N VAL A 21 1.30 7.90 14.68
CA VAL A 21 2.72 8.21 14.68
C VAL A 21 3.19 8.43 13.24
N ALA A 22 4.36 9.10 13.10
CA ALA A 22 4.95 9.32 11.79
C ALA A 22 5.45 8.01 11.18
N MET A 23 5.46 7.95 9.84
CA MET A 23 5.97 6.79 9.11
C MET A 23 7.47 6.59 9.32
N LYS A 24 7.86 5.32 9.41
CA LYS A 24 9.27 4.90 9.44
C LYS A 24 9.50 3.84 8.36
N ASN A 25 10.74 3.72 7.90
CA ASN A 25 11.09 2.83 6.79
C ASN A 25 10.72 1.36 7.01
N TYR A 26 10.71 0.89 8.24
CA TYR A 26 10.39 -0.49 8.57
C TYR A 26 8.91 -0.73 8.86
N TYR A 27 8.07 0.31 8.88
CA TYR A 27 6.64 0.14 9.02
C TYR A 27 6.06 -0.54 7.78
N VAL A 28 4.92 -1.19 7.95
CA VAL A 28 4.28 -1.96 6.89
C VAL A 28 2.98 -1.31 6.43
N HIS A 29 2.65 -1.57 5.17
CA HIS A 29 1.34 -1.28 4.60
C HIS A 29 0.62 -2.60 4.34
N ASN A 30 -0.66 -2.65 4.65
CA ASN A 30 -1.47 -3.85 4.54
C ASN A 30 -2.32 -3.83 3.27
N PHE A 31 -2.51 -5.01 2.70
CA PHE A 31 -3.32 -5.23 1.52
C PHE A 31 -4.15 -6.49 1.72
N ILE A 32 -5.47 -6.37 1.68
CA ILE A 32 -6.36 -7.52 1.85
C ILE A 32 -6.27 -8.43 0.62
N GLY A 33 -5.98 -9.70 0.85
CA GLY A 33 -5.62 -10.63 -0.21
C GLY A 33 -6.67 -10.82 -1.30
N TRP A 34 -7.96 -10.76 -0.97
CA TRP A 34 -9.01 -10.97 -1.97
C TRP A 34 -9.07 -9.83 -3.00
N GLN A 35 -8.47 -8.67 -2.73
CA GLN A 35 -8.40 -7.57 -3.69
C GLN A 35 -7.33 -7.78 -4.77
N LYS A 36 -6.52 -8.83 -4.65
CA LYS A 36 -5.49 -9.17 -5.63
C LYS A 36 -6.04 -9.31 -7.05
N ASP A 37 -7.28 -9.81 -7.19
CA ASP A 37 -7.87 -10.08 -8.49
C ASP A 37 -8.50 -8.85 -9.15
N PHE A 38 -8.53 -7.71 -8.47
CA PHE A 38 -9.01 -6.46 -9.06
C PHE A 38 -8.06 -6.00 -10.16
N GLU A 39 -8.62 -5.45 -11.22
CA GLU A 39 -7.84 -4.96 -12.35
C GLU A 39 -7.23 -3.60 -12.02
N VAL A 40 -5.94 -3.60 -11.69
CA VAL A 40 -5.18 -2.44 -11.24
C VAL A 40 -3.77 -2.54 -11.83
N ASP A 41 -3.19 -1.40 -12.19
CA ASP A 41 -1.81 -1.34 -12.69
C ASP A 41 -0.82 -0.92 -11.60
N TYR A 42 -1.22 0.00 -10.72
CA TYR A 42 -0.37 0.54 -9.66
C TYR A 42 -1.14 0.70 -8.36
N TYR A 43 -0.41 0.55 -7.25
CA TYR A 43 -0.91 0.88 -5.92
C TYR A 43 -0.21 2.13 -5.41
N LEU A 44 -0.99 3.03 -4.80
CA LEU A 44 -0.50 4.21 -4.10
C LEU A 44 -0.82 4.04 -2.62
N PHE A 45 0.22 3.96 -1.79
CA PHE A 45 0.03 3.76 -0.35
C PHE A 45 0.13 5.08 0.40
N CYS A 46 -0.85 5.30 1.26
CA CYS A 46 -0.98 6.51 2.06
C CYS A 46 -1.10 6.16 3.54
N SER A 47 -0.74 7.12 4.39
CA SER A 47 -0.91 7.03 5.83
C SER A 47 -1.67 8.24 6.32
N PHE A 48 -2.72 8.01 7.11
CA PHE A 48 -3.50 9.08 7.72
C PHE A 48 -3.16 9.17 9.21
N ASN A 49 -2.56 10.29 9.63
CA ASN A 49 -2.28 10.55 11.03
C ASN A 49 -3.56 11.06 11.70
N LYS A 50 -4.16 10.24 12.54
CA LYS A 50 -5.44 10.52 13.17
C LYS A 50 -5.39 11.68 14.16
N ARG A 51 -4.23 11.90 14.80
CA ARG A 51 -4.06 12.97 15.77
C ARG A 51 -3.94 14.33 15.10
N ARG A 52 -3.12 14.41 14.05
CA ARG A 52 -2.83 15.66 13.33
C ARG A 52 -3.77 15.91 12.17
N ARG A 53 -4.55 14.89 11.76
CA ARG A 53 -5.41 14.93 10.58
C ARG A 53 -4.63 15.26 9.30
N ILE A 54 -3.46 14.66 9.18
CA ILE A 54 -2.58 14.83 8.02
C ILE A 54 -2.53 13.52 7.24
N MET A 55 -2.76 13.63 5.94
CA MET A 55 -2.57 12.52 5.00
C MET A 55 -1.17 12.62 4.40
N THR A 56 -0.41 11.53 4.45
CA THR A 56 0.90 11.43 3.83
C THR A 56 0.84 10.41 2.70
N ILE A 57 1.29 10.80 1.52
CA ILE A 57 1.49 9.87 0.42
C ILE A 57 2.85 9.21 0.65
N CYS A 58 2.81 7.90 0.97
CA CYS A 58 4.00 7.18 1.41
C CYS A 58 4.83 6.64 0.26
N GLY A 59 4.21 6.31 -0.86
CA GLY A 59 4.90 5.79 -2.02
C GLY A 59 3.98 5.01 -2.93
N TRP A 60 4.54 4.50 -4.02
CA TRP A 60 3.83 3.77 -5.05
C TRP A 60 4.59 2.51 -5.46
N ILE A 61 3.89 1.57 -6.08
CA ILE A 61 4.51 0.35 -6.60
C ILE A 61 3.58 -0.24 -7.68
N SER A 62 4.18 -0.82 -8.72
CA SER A 62 3.39 -1.56 -9.70
C SER A 62 2.80 -2.81 -9.06
N LYS A 63 1.66 -3.28 -9.58
CA LYS A 63 1.02 -4.50 -9.10
C LYS A 63 1.98 -5.69 -9.15
N ASN A 64 2.70 -5.86 -10.27
CA ASN A 64 3.64 -6.96 -10.42
C ASN A 64 4.74 -6.92 -9.35
N ASP A 65 5.34 -5.77 -9.11
CA ASP A 65 6.40 -5.63 -8.12
C ASP A 65 5.88 -5.80 -6.70
N PHE A 66 4.65 -5.33 -6.44
CA PHE A 66 4.02 -5.51 -5.13
C PHE A 66 3.98 -6.99 -4.74
N PHE A 67 3.46 -7.85 -5.62
CA PHE A 67 3.32 -9.28 -5.31
C PHE A 67 4.65 -10.03 -5.32
N LYS A 68 5.72 -9.44 -5.85
CA LYS A 68 7.08 -9.96 -5.71
C LYS A 68 7.72 -9.62 -4.37
N LYS A 69 7.43 -8.42 -3.83
CA LYS A 69 8.09 -7.89 -2.64
C LYS A 69 7.29 -8.06 -1.35
N ALA A 70 5.97 -8.11 -1.44
CA ALA A 70 5.10 -8.24 -0.28
C ALA A 70 5.16 -9.64 0.31
N THR A 71 4.95 -9.73 1.63
CA THR A 71 4.86 -11.01 2.33
C THR A 71 3.39 -11.38 2.51
N LEU A 72 3.03 -12.60 2.14
CA LEU A 72 1.68 -13.13 2.33
C LEU A 72 1.57 -13.81 3.69
N TYR A 73 0.57 -13.39 4.46
CA TYR A 73 0.16 -14.05 5.69
C TYR A 73 -1.24 -14.63 5.50
N LYS A 74 -1.35 -15.95 5.66
CA LYS A 74 -2.63 -16.63 5.50
C LYS A 74 -3.60 -16.27 6.62
N GLN A 75 -4.90 -16.36 6.34
CA GLN A 75 -5.96 -16.19 7.33
C GLN A 75 -5.65 -16.99 8.61
N GLY A 76 -5.88 -16.38 9.77
CA GLY A 76 -5.60 -17.00 11.05
C GLY A 76 -4.18 -16.80 11.57
N THR A 77 -3.37 -15.97 10.93
CA THR A 77 -2.00 -15.68 11.35
C THR A 77 -2.00 -14.55 12.37
N ARG A 78 -1.19 -14.68 13.44
CA ARG A 78 -1.00 -13.60 14.41
C ARG A 78 0.03 -12.61 13.86
N ARG A 79 -0.38 -11.33 13.82
CA ARG A 79 0.52 -10.24 13.41
C ARG A 79 0.53 -9.16 14.49
N TYR A 80 1.61 -8.38 14.54
CA TYR A 80 1.81 -7.34 15.54
C TYR A 80 1.77 -5.97 14.89
N ARG A 81 1.09 -5.02 15.55
CA ARG A 81 1.09 -3.61 15.14
C ARG A 81 2.33 -2.91 15.67
N GLU A 82 2.63 -1.72 15.13
CA GLU A 82 3.78 -0.91 15.56
C GLU A 82 3.73 -0.57 17.05
N ASN A 83 2.55 -0.50 17.66
CA ASN A 83 2.38 -0.21 19.08
C ASN A 83 2.53 -1.44 20.00
N GLY A 84 2.90 -2.58 19.44
CA GLY A 84 3.09 -3.83 20.20
C GLY A 84 1.84 -4.67 20.41
N THR A 85 0.65 -4.15 20.08
CA THR A 85 -0.57 -4.95 20.13
C THR A 85 -0.61 -5.93 18.95
N HIS A 86 -1.39 -7.01 19.11
CA HIS A 86 -1.49 -8.01 18.05
C HIS A 86 -2.93 -8.21 17.60
N PHE A 87 -3.06 -8.86 16.47
CA PHE A 87 -4.35 -9.26 15.90
C PHE A 87 -4.18 -10.57 15.15
N GLU A 88 -5.27 -11.27 14.93
CA GLU A 88 -5.31 -12.44 14.06
C GLU A 88 -5.91 -12.04 12.72
N THR A 89 -5.27 -12.43 11.62
CA THR A 89 -5.76 -12.08 10.28
C THR A 89 -7.09 -12.76 10.02
N LYS A 90 -8.09 -11.98 9.59
CA LYS A 90 -9.44 -12.48 9.27
C LYS A 90 -9.56 -12.93 7.81
N ALA A 91 -8.56 -12.63 7.01
CA ALA A 91 -8.44 -13.03 5.62
C ALA A 91 -6.95 -13.08 5.29
N ASP A 92 -6.60 -13.62 4.13
CA ASP A 92 -5.23 -13.55 3.65
C ASP A 92 -4.80 -12.09 3.55
N LEU A 93 -3.61 -11.78 4.05
CA LEU A 93 -3.09 -10.42 4.18
C LEU A 93 -1.70 -10.33 3.57
N TYR A 94 -1.49 -9.36 2.70
CA TYR A 94 -0.17 -9.00 2.22
C TYR A 94 0.35 -7.81 3.01
N GLU A 95 1.64 -7.83 3.35
CA GLU A 95 2.33 -6.70 3.97
C GLU A 95 3.54 -6.32 3.15
N ILE A 96 3.71 -5.02 2.89
CA ILE A 96 4.90 -4.49 2.23
C ILE A 96 5.51 -3.42 3.13
N LYS A 97 6.84 -3.39 3.22
CA LYS A 97 7.54 -2.40 4.04
C LYS A 97 7.61 -1.07 3.31
N GLN A 98 7.54 0.03 4.07
CA GLN A 98 7.66 1.39 3.53
C GLN A 98 8.90 1.54 2.65
N ARG A 99 10.04 0.99 3.06
CA ARG A 99 11.30 1.08 2.32
C ARG A 99 11.27 0.41 0.95
N ASP A 100 10.30 -0.49 0.71
CA ASP A 100 10.17 -1.22 -0.56
C ASP A 100 9.28 -0.49 -1.56
N LEU A 101 8.67 0.62 -1.16
CA LEU A 101 7.87 1.46 -2.05
C LEU A 101 8.77 2.42 -2.83
N ASN A 102 8.34 2.78 -4.02
CA ASN A 102 8.97 3.84 -4.80
C ASN A 102 8.54 5.20 -4.25
N LYS A 103 9.44 6.18 -4.27
CA LYS A 103 9.16 7.54 -3.78
C LYS A 103 8.16 8.25 -4.69
N ILE A 104 7.39 9.16 -4.12
CA ILE A 104 6.34 9.86 -4.86
C ILE A 104 6.89 10.70 -6.02
N ASP A 105 8.08 11.29 -5.88
CA ASP A 105 8.73 12.04 -6.95
C ASP A 105 9.05 11.14 -8.15
N SER A 106 9.43 9.86 -7.90
CA SER A 106 9.63 8.90 -8.99
C SER A 106 8.32 8.47 -9.64
N PHE A 107 7.20 8.53 -8.92
CA PHE A 107 5.88 8.29 -9.50
C PHE A 107 5.50 9.39 -10.50
N GLU A 108 5.78 10.65 -10.17
CA GLU A 108 5.58 11.76 -11.11
C GLU A 108 6.42 11.57 -12.37
N ASN A 109 7.68 11.17 -12.21
CA ASN A 109 8.55 10.86 -13.34
C ASN A 109 8.03 9.69 -14.16
N LEU A 110 7.51 8.65 -13.50
CA LEU A 110 6.94 7.50 -14.17
C LEU A 110 5.74 7.90 -15.03
N SER A 111 4.84 8.73 -14.48
CA SER A 111 3.63 9.14 -15.20
C SER A 111 3.94 9.85 -16.51
N SER A 112 5.07 10.56 -16.60
CA SER A 112 5.48 11.22 -17.83
C SER A 112 5.99 10.26 -18.91
N PHE A 113 6.29 9.01 -18.57
CA PHE A 113 6.75 7.98 -19.50
C PHE A 113 5.70 6.89 -19.78
N LEU A 114 4.56 6.91 -19.07
CA LEU A 114 3.51 5.91 -19.28
C LEU A 114 2.79 6.17 -20.61
N PRO A 115 2.39 5.11 -21.33
CA PRO A 115 1.62 5.27 -22.55
C PRO A 115 0.24 5.87 -22.23
N GLU A 116 -0.21 6.76 -23.10
CA GLU A 116 -1.51 7.39 -22.99
C GLU A 116 -2.63 6.45 -23.44
#